data_96f446ee64cfc1d32fe6fa2d6e6b461c
#
_entry.id   96f446ee64cfc1d32fe6fa2d6e6b461c
#
_cell.length_a   1.000
_cell.length_b   1.000
_cell.length_c   1.000
_cell.angle_alpha   90.00
_cell.angle_beta   90.00
_cell.angle_gamma   90.00
#
_symmetry.space_group_name_H-M   'P 1'
#
loop_
_entity.id
_entity.type
_entity.pdbx_description
1 polymer ?
#
loop_
_entity_poly.entity_id
_entity_poly.type
_entity_poly.pdbx_seq_one_letter_code
_entity_poly.pdbx_strand_id
1 'polypeptide(L)'
;HPLIKIINHSFIDLPAPSNISAWWNFGSLLGVCLILQILTGLFQAMHYTSDTTTAFSSVTHICRDANYGWIIRYLHANGASMFFICLYMHAGRGMYYGSYTFSATWNIGVVLLFTVMATAFTGYVLPWGQMSFWGATVITNLLSAIPYIGIDLVEWIWGGFSVDKATLTRFFAFHFILPFIISALAAVHLLFLHETGSNNPSGMVSDSDKIPFHPYYTIKDIRGLLVLILALMLLVLFSPDLLGDPDNYIPANPLNTPPHIKPEW
;
A
#
# COMPACT_ATOMS: atom_id res chain seq x y z
N HIS A 1 2.63 -31.70 -12.73
CA HIS A 1 3.45 -30.64 -13.31
C HIS A 1 4.20 -29.89 -12.20
N PRO A 2 5.48 -29.48 -12.37
CA PRO A 2 6.29 -28.83 -11.31
C PRO A 2 5.60 -27.58 -10.71
N LEU A 3 4.97 -26.74 -11.51
CA LEU A 3 4.24 -25.55 -11.03
C LEU A 3 3.10 -25.89 -10.08
N ILE A 4 2.32 -26.94 -10.39
CA ILE A 4 1.22 -27.39 -9.52
C ILE A 4 1.81 -27.89 -8.18
N LYS A 5 2.96 -28.56 -8.21
CA LYS A 5 3.63 -29.03 -7.00
C LYS A 5 4.08 -27.86 -6.12
N ILE A 6 4.63 -26.79 -6.71
CA ILE A 6 5.02 -25.58 -5.98
C ILE A 6 3.78 -24.94 -5.31
N ILE A 7 2.69 -24.75 -6.07
CA ILE A 7 1.45 -24.18 -5.54
C ILE A 7 0.90 -25.05 -4.39
N ASN A 8 0.87 -26.37 -4.58
CA ASN A 8 0.37 -27.29 -3.56
C ASN A 8 1.20 -27.20 -2.26
N HIS A 9 2.52 -27.21 -2.35
CA HIS A 9 3.40 -27.12 -1.18
C HIS A 9 3.36 -25.72 -0.50
N SER A 10 3.07 -24.66 -1.25
CA SER A 10 3.08 -23.28 -0.71
C SER A 10 1.74 -22.84 -0.12
N PHE A 11 0.62 -23.40 -0.55
CA PHE A 11 -0.72 -22.91 -0.19
C PHE A 11 -1.73 -23.99 0.25
N ILE A 12 -1.46 -25.25 -0.01
CA ILE A 12 -2.38 -26.36 0.33
C ILE A 12 -1.80 -27.20 1.45
N ASP A 13 -0.69 -27.87 1.19
CA ASP A 13 -0.06 -28.79 2.13
C ASP A 13 0.93 -28.11 3.10
N LEU A 14 1.04 -26.77 3.05
CA LEU A 14 1.94 -26.01 3.92
C LEU A 14 1.64 -26.30 5.40
N PRO A 15 2.61 -26.83 6.17
CA PRO A 15 2.39 -27.05 7.59
C PRO A 15 2.27 -25.73 8.34
N ALA A 16 1.14 -25.51 9.03
CA ALA A 16 0.87 -24.32 9.82
C ALA A 16 0.54 -24.68 11.26
N PRO A 17 0.94 -23.87 12.26
CA PRO A 17 0.56 -24.09 13.66
C PRO A 17 -0.95 -24.14 13.81
N SER A 18 -1.47 -25.08 14.62
CA SER A 18 -2.92 -25.29 14.79
C SER A 18 -3.61 -24.15 15.56
N ASN A 19 -2.84 -23.32 16.29
CA ASN A 19 -3.33 -22.31 17.22
C ASN A 19 -3.20 -20.86 16.75
N ILE A 20 -2.84 -20.59 15.49
CA ILE A 20 -2.75 -19.22 14.99
C ILE A 20 -4.13 -18.57 14.92
N SER A 21 -4.20 -17.32 15.41
CA SER A 21 -5.43 -16.54 15.52
C SER A 21 -5.71 -15.72 14.25
N ALA A 22 -6.82 -14.95 14.27
CA ALA A 22 -7.16 -14.04 13.16
C ALA A 22 -6.09 -12.95 12.90
N TRP A 23 -5.20 -12.66 13.85
CA TRP A 23 -4.08 -11.76 13.66
C TRP A 23 -3.07 -12.23 12.59
N TRP A 24 -3.06 -13.52 12.26
CA TRP A 24 -2.23 -14.07 11.18
C TRP A 24 -2.85 -13.90 9.79
N ASN A 25 -4.13 -13.54 9.70
CA ASN A 25 -4.80 -13.28 8.41
C ASN A 25 -4.31 -11.98 7.73
N PHE A 26 -3.72 -11.04 8.47
CA PHE A 26 -3.34 -9.75 7.88
C PHE A 26 -2.27 -9.85 6.80
N GLY A 27 -1.46 -10.92 6.76
CA GLY A 27 -0.53 -11.18 5.66
C GLY A 27 -1.25 -11.48 4.34
N SER A 28 -2.22 -12.37 4.34
CA SER A 28 -3.02 -12.68 3.14
C SER A 28 -3.90 -11.50 2.71
N LEU A 29 -4.44 -10.74 3.68
CA LEU A 29 -5.21 -9.53 3.40
C LEU A 29 -4.37 -8.44 2.73
N LEU A 30 -3.10 -8.28 3.12
CA LEU A 30 -2.15 -7.38 2.44
C LEU A 30 -1.91 -7.79 0.98
N GLY A 31 -1.81 -9.09 0.71
CA GLY A 31 -1.72 -9.60 -0.66
C GLY A 31 -2.95 -9.23 -1.50
N VAL A 32 -4.15 -9.36 -0.94
CA VAL A 32 -5.39 -8.95 -1.59
C VAL A 32 -5.45 -7.43 -1.80
N CYS A 33 -5.06 -6.64 -0.79
CA CYS A 33 -4.96 -5.19 -0.93
C CYS A 33 -4.01 -4.80 -2.08
N LEU A 34 -2.86 -5.47 -2.19
CA LEU A 34 -1.90 -5.20 -3.28
C LEU A 34 -2.51 -5.48 -4.65
N ILE A 35 -3.19 -6.62 -4.81
CA ILE A 35 -3.88 -6.97 -6.07
C ILE A 35 -4.95 -5.92 -6.39
N LEU A 36 -5.75 -5.54 -5.42
CA LEU A 36 -6.79 -4.52 -5.57
C LEU A 36 -6.20 -3.18 -6.02
N GLN A 37 -5.11 -2.73 -5.38
CA GLN A 37 -4.44 -1.47 -5.70
C GLN A 37 -3.84 -1.51 -7.12
N ILE A 38 -3.19 -2.60 -7.52
CA ILE A 38 -2.65 -2.75 -8.87
C ILE A 38 -3.77 -2.71 -9.91
N LEU A 39 -4.84 -3.46 -9.73
CA LEU A 39 -5.95 -3.52 -10.69
C LEU A 39 -6.65 -2.16 -10.82
N THR A 40 -7.04 -1.56 -9.71
CA THR A 40 -7.72 -0.25 -9.72
C THR A 40 -6.81 0.85 -10.24
N GLY A 41 -5.49 0.80 -9.93
CA GLY A 41 -4.49 1.73 -10.46
C GLY A 41 -4.28 1.62 -11.96
N LEU A 42 -4.23 0.39 -12.50
CA LEU A 42 -4.12 0.15 -13.95
C LEU A 42 -5.27 0.78 -14.72
N PHE A 43 -6.52 0.60 -14.27
CA PHE A 43 -7.67 1.21 -14.92
C PHE A 43 -7.65 2.73 -14.82
N GLN A 44 -7.22 3.31 -13.70
CA GLN A 44 -7.06 4.75 -13.58
C GLN A 44 -5.95 5.29 -14.49
N ALA A 45 -4.83 4.57 -14.61
CA ALA A 45 -3.71 4.97 -15.47
C ALA A 45 -4.09 5.08 -16.96
N MET A 46 -5.14 4.38 -17.41
CA MET A 46 -5.65 4.49 -18.80
C MET A 46 -6.28 5.85 -19.09
N HIS A 47 -6.70 6.61 -18.08
CA HIS A 47 -7.39 7.88 -18.22
C HIS A 47 -6.61 9.06 -17.61
N TYR A 48 -5.61 8.77 -16.77
CA TYR A 48 -4.84 9.78 -16.06
C TYR A 48 -3.76 10.41 -16.96
N THR A 49 -3.55 11.72 -16.79
CA THR A 49 -2.45 12.45 -17.46
C THR A 49 -1.54 13.13 -16.42
N SER A 50 -0.24 12.83 -16.46
CA SER A 50 0.75 13.37 -15.52
C SER A 50 1.29 14.74 -15.95
N ASP A 51 0.41 15.70 -16.16
CA ASP A 51 0.74 17.09 -16.50
C ASP A 51 0.04 18.05 -15.53
N THR A 52 0.73 19.05 -15.04
CA THR A 52 0.21 20.01 -14.05
C THR A 52 -1.04 20.76 -14.49
N THR A 53 -1.26 20.89 -15.78
CA THR A 53 -2.44 21.55 -16.37
C THR A 53 -3.64 20.63 -16.50
N THR A 54 -3.44 19.31 -16.57
CA THR A 54 -4.51 18.35 -16.87
C THR A 54 -4.68 17.24 -15.80
N ALA A 55 -3.75 17.06 -14.87
CA ALA A 55 -3.80 16.00 -13.88
C ALA A 55 -5.08 16.05 -13.06
N PHE A 56 -5.42 17.21 -12.48
CA PHE A 56 -6.61 17.37 -11.66
C PHE A 56 -7.90 17.12 -12.46
N SER A 57 -7.99 17.66 -13.67
CA SER A 57 -9.16 17.46 -14.55
C SER A 57 -9.26 16.01 -15.03
N SER A 58 -8.14 15.30 -15.25
CA SER A 58 -8.17 13.89 -15.63
C SER A 58 -8.72 12.99 -14.50
N VAL A 59 -8.40 13.27 -13.24
CA VAL A 59 -9.00 12.58 -12.08
C VAL A 59 -10.49 12.92 -11.96
N THR A 60 -10.88 14.17 -12.19
CA THR A 60 -12.27 14.60 -12.22
C THR A 60 -13.04 13.87 -13.34
N HIS A 61 -12.45 13.74 -14.53
CA HIS A 61 -13.01 12.98 -15.64
C HIS A 61 -13.21 11.49 -15.28
N ILE A 62 -12.24 10.85 -14.63
CA ILE A 62 -12.40 9.48 -14.15
C ILE A 62 -13.62 9.36 -13.24
N CYS A 63 -13.83 10.31 -12.31
CA CYS A 63 -14.95 10.24 -11.37
C CYS A 63 -16.31 10.54 -11.99
N ARG A 64 -16.38 11.41 -12.99
CA ARG A 64 -17.65 11.94 -13.54
C ARG A 64 -18.09 11.29 -14.85
N ASP A 65 -17.13 11.02 -15.74
CA ASP A 65 -17.45 10.68 -17.14
C ASP A 65 -17.12 9.22 -17.48
N ALA A 66 -16.12 8.62 -16.83
CA ALA A 66 -15.79 7.22 -17.07
C ALA A 66 -16.81 6.30 -16.39
N ASN A 67 -17.29 5.28 -17.10
CA ASN A 67 -18.27 4.31 -16.57
C ASN A 67 -17.71 3.63 -15.32
N TYR A 68 -18.40 3.78 -14.18
CA TYR A 68 -17.99 3.28 -12.86
C TYR A 68 -16.62 3.79 -12.38
N GLY A 69 -16.05 4.83 -13.03
CA GLY A 69 -14.75 5.37 -12.70
C GLY A 69 -14.66 5.87 -11.24
N TRP A 70 -15.75 6.45 -10.71
CA TRP A 70 -15.84 6.86 -9.32
C TRP A 70 -15.65 5.69 -8.34
N ILE A 71 -16.22 4.50 -8.62
CA ILE A 71 -16.02 3.32 -7.78
C ILE A 71 -14.55 2.90 -7.80
N ILE A 72 -13.93 2.82 -8.98
CA ILE A 72 -12.52 2.44 -9.14
C ILE A 72 -11.62 3.45 -8.41
N ARG A 73 -11.90 4.74 -8.56
CA ARG A 73 -11.15 5.81 -7.90
C ARG A 73 -11.26 5.74 -6.37
N TYR A 74 -12.46 5.56 -5.83
CA TYR A 74 -12.65 5.45 -4.39
C TYR A 74 -12.19 4.11 -3.81
N LEU A 75 -12.26 3.01 -4.56
CA LEU A 75 -11.63 1.75 -4.17
C LEU A 75 -10.11 1.90 -4.05
N HIS A 76 -9.48 2.63 -4.98
CA HIS A 76 -8.04 2.89 -4.94
C HIS A 76 -7.66 3.78 -3.75
N ALA A 77 -8.35 4.90 -3.57
CA ALA A 77 -8.05 5.85 -2.50
C ALA A 77 -8.32 5.27 -1.08
N ASN A 78 -9.50 4.71 -0.84
CA ASN A 78 -9.83 4.10 0.44
C ASN A 78 -9.10 2.76 0.65
N GLY A 79 -8.82 2.05 -0.44
CA GLY A 79 -8.02 0.83 -0.42
C GLY A 79 -6.59 1.06 0.06
N ALA A 80 -5.99 2.22 -0.23
CA ALA A 80 -4.69 2.60 0.33
C ALA A 80 -4.75 2.70 1.86
N SER A 81 -5.76 3.34 2.43
CA SER A 81 -5.95 3.41 3.88
C SER A 81 -6.18 2.03 4.49
N MET A 82 -6.97 1.16 3.86
CA MET A 82 -7.17 -0.22 4.31
C MET A 82 -5.88 -1.03 4.24
N PHE A 83 -5.04 -0.80 3.22
CA PHE A 83 -3.72 -1.40 3.11
C PHE A 83 -2.85 -1.05 4.33
N PHE A 84 -2.79 0.23 4.73
CA PHE A 84 -2.02 0.66 5.89
C PHE A 84 -2.59 0.15 7.21
N ILE A 85 -3.91 0.09 7.37
CA ILE A 85 -4.53 -0.54 8.55
C ILE A 85 -4.07 -2.00 8.67
N CYS A 86 -4.16 -2.78 7.57
CA CYS A 86 -3.70 -4.17 7.57
C CYS A 86 -2.19 -4.27 7.82
N LEU A 87 -1.39 -3.34 7.28
CA LEU A 87 0.06 -3.32 7.43
C LEU A 87 0.48 -3.05 8.89
N TYR A 88 -0.14 -2.07 9.54
CA TYR A 88 0.13 -1.79 10.95
C TYR A 88 -0.33 -2.93 11.88
N MET A 89 -1.46 -3.56 11.60
CA MET A 89 -1.90 -4.75 12.34
C MET A 89 -0.96 -5.93 12.13
N HIS A 90 -0.47 -6.13 10.90
CA HIS A 90 0.50 -7.17 10.57
C HIS A 90 1.84 -6.97 11.29
N ALA A 91 2.40 -5.75 11.23
CA ALA A 91 3.64 -5.43 11.91
C ALA A 91 3.49 -5.44 13.44
N GLY A 92 2.38 -4.89 13.96
CA GLY A 92 2.05 -4.89 15.38
C GLY A 92 1.92 -6.30 15.95
N ARG A 93 1.29 -7.23 15.20
CA ARG A 93 1.26 -8.65 15.53
C ARG A 93 2.68 -9.24 15.64
N GLY A 94 3.54 -8.91 14.66
CA GLY A 94 4.93 -9.37 14.65
C GLY A 94 5.72 -8.89 15.87
N MET A 95 5.52 -7.65 16.31
CA MET A 95 6.13 -7.11 17.52
C MET A 95 5.55 -7.72 18.80
N TYR A 96 4.24 -7.85 18.89
CA TYR A 96 3.57 -8.36 20.08
C TYR A 96 3.90 -9.82 20.37
N TYR A 97 3.88 -10.68 19.34
CA TYR A 97 4.09 -12.12 19.49
C TYR A 97 5.54 -12.57 19.24
N GLY A 98 6.47 -11.64 18.99
CA GLY A 98 7.89 -11.95 18.84
C GLY A 98 8.29 -12.51 17.47
N SER A 99 7.44 -12.38 16.44
CA SER A 99 7.76 -12.85 15.06
C SER A 99 8.94 -12.08 14.45
N TYR A 100 9.29 -10.91 14.96
CA TYR A 100 10.46 -10.12 14.52
C TYR A 100 11.80 -10.86 14.70
N THR A 101 11.84 -11.90 15.53
CA THR A 101 13.04 -12.74 15.70
C THR A 101 13.38 -13.53 14.44
N PHE A 102 12.43 -13.73 13.53
CA PHE A 102 12.68 -14.27 12.19
C PHE A 102 13.29 -13.17 11.30
N SER A 103 14.58 -12.90 11.53
CA SER A 103 15.26 -11.70 11.06
C SER A 103 15.19 -11.49 9.54
N ALA A 104 15.34 -12.54 8.73
CA ALA A 104 15.27 -12.44 7.28
C ALA A 104 13.86 -11.98 6.82
N THR A 105 12.81 -12.63 7.33
CA THR A 105 11.42 -12.27 7.05
C THR A 105 11.10 -10.86 7.52
N TRP A 106 11.53 -10.51 8.74
CA TRP A 106 11.32 -9.16 9.32
C TRP A 106 11.99 -8.06 8.51
N ASN A 107 13.25 -8.25 8.13
CA ASN A 107 14.01 -7.24 7.38
C ASN A 107 13.40 -6.95 6.00
N ILE A 108 12.98 -7.98 5.28
CA ILE A 108 12.24 -7.77 4.02
C ILE A 108 10.89 -7.07 4.28
N GLY A 109 10.21 -7.39 5.39
CA GLY A 109 9.01 -6.69 5.81
C GLY A 109 9.23 -5.20 6.05
N VAL A 110 10.37 -4.81 6.64
CA VAL A 110 10.76 -3.40 6.83
C VAL A 110 11.00 -2.71 5.48
N VAL A 111 11.68 -3.38 4.55
CA VAL A 111 11.87 -2.85 3.18
C VAL A 111 10.52 -2.67 2.48
N LEU A 112 9.60 -3.64 2.63
CA LEU A 112 8.24 -3.55 2.11
C LEU A 112 7.48 -2.35 2.70
N LEU A 113 7.57 -2.13 4.02
CA LEU A 113 6.94 -0.98 4.69
C LEU A 113 7.36 0.35 4.04
N PHE A 114 8.67 0.58 3.92
CA PHE A 114 9.17 1.82 3.32
C PHE A 114 8.80 1.94 1.83
N THR A 115 8.81 0.84 1.10
CA THR A 115 8.43 0.85 -0.32
C THR A 115 6.94 1.15 -0.51
N VAL A 116 6.07 0.60 0.36
CA VAL A 116 4.63 0.92 0.37
C VAL A 116 4.39 2.38 0.74
N MET A 117 5.11 2.91 1.74
CA MET A 117 5.02 4.33 2.10
C MET A 117 5.42 5.24 0.92
N ALA A 118 6.53 4.94 0.26
CA ALA A 118 6.98 5.68 -0.93
C ALA A 118 5.95 5.60 -2.06
N THR A 119 5.36 4.42 -2.28
CA THR A 119 4.32 4.22 -3.29
C THR A 119 3.07 5.05 -2.98
N ALA A 120 2.59 5.02 -1.75
CA ALA A 120 1.42 5.78 -1.33
C ALA A 120 1.65 7.29 -1.42
N PHE A 121 2.81 7.75 -0.95
CA PHE A 121 3.21 9.16 -1.01
C PHE A 121 3.23 9.67 -2.45
N THR A 122 3.93 8.98 -3.35
CA THR A 122 3.99 9.38 -4.77
C THR A 122 2.61 9.35 -5.42
N GLY A 123 1.74 8.41 -5.04
CA GLY A 123 0.35 8.31 -5.52
C GLY A 123 -0.55 9.44 -5.06
N TYR A 124 -0.40 9.88 -3.80
CA TYR A 124 -1.21 10.98 -3.26
C TYR A 124 -0.94 12.32 -3.94
N VAL A 125 0.23 12.49 -4.52
CA VAL A 125 0.60 13.69 -5.29
C VAL A 125 -0.11 13.76 -6.64
N LEU A 126 -0.45 12.63 -7.25
CA LEU A 126 -0.94 12.55 -8.63
C LEU A 126 -2.24 13.32 -8.92
N PRO A 127 -3.24 13.40 -8.03
CA PRO A 127 -4.43 14.20 -8.27
C PRO A 127 -4.18 15.69 -8.47
N TRP A 128 -3.03 16.19 -8.05
CA TRP A 128 -2.62 17.58 -8.16
C TRP A 128 -3.62 18.56 -7.53
N GLY A 129 -4.18 18.15 -6.38
CA GLY A 129 -4.94 19.01 -5.50
C GLY A 129 -4.04 19.79 -4.53
N GLN A 130 -4.64 20.63 -3.69
CA GLN A 130 -3.89 21.43 -2.70
C GLN A 130 -3.08 20.56 -1.74
N MET A 131 -3.65 19.50 -1.19
CA MET A 131 -2.91 18.61 -0.30
C MET A 131 -1.86 17.78 -1.04
N SER A 132 -2.12 17.41 -2.30
CA SER A 132 -1.12 16.74 -3.16
C SER A 132 0.14 17.58 -3.34
N PHE A 133 -0.01 18.84 -3.71
CA PHE A 133 1.08 19.78 -3.96
C PHE A 133 1.83 20.15 -2.67
N TRP A 134 1.10 20.59 -1.65
CA TRP A 134 1.71 21.06 -0.41
C TRP A 134 2.28 19.92 0.42
N GLY A 135 1.65 18.74 0.41
CA GLY A 135 2.21 17.53 1.01
C GLY A 135 3.54 17.13 0.34
N ALA A 136 3.60 17.15 -0.98
CA ALA A 136 4.86 16.90 -1.72
C ALA A 136 5.94 17.93 -1.33
N THR A 137 5.60 19.19 -1.31
CA THR A 137 6.54 20.29 -0.98
C THR A 137 7.12 20.12 0.42
N VAL A 138 6.27 19.88 1.42
CA VAL A 138 6.72 19.76 2.83
C VAL A 138 7.56 18.50 3.03
N ILE A 139 7.06 17.34 2.59
CA ILE A 139 7.72 16.05 2.88
C ILE A 139 9.07 15.95 2.17
N THR A 140 9.15 16.35 0.89
CA THR A 140 10.42 16.30 0.17
C THR A 140 11.41 17.32 0.70
N ASN A 141 10.94 18.51 1.13
CA ASN A 141 11.81 19.53 1.69
C ASN A 141 12.44 19.13 3.05
N LEU A 142 11.87 18.15 3.77
CA LEU A 142 12.52 17.61 4.98
C LEU A 142 13.91 17.03 4.69
N LEU A 143 14.16 16.56 3.48
CA LEU A 143 15.47 16.05 3.07
C LEU A 143 16.54 17.14 3.01
N SER A 144 16.16 18.43 2.92
CA SER A 144 17.11 19.54 2.96
C SER A 144 17.87 19.64 4.30
N ALA A 145 17.36 19.00 5.35
CA ALA A 145 18.03 18.92 6.65
C ALA A 145 19.28 18.02 6.62
N ILE A 146 19.50 17.22 5.59
CA ILE A 146 20.69 16.39 5.44
C ILE A 146 21.89 17.29 5.16
N PRO A 147 22.94 17.28 6.01
CA PRO A 147 24.10 18.14 5.82
C PRO A 147 24.76 17.93 4.46
N TYR A 148 25.21 19.03 3.87
CA TYR A 148 25.97 19.14 2.60
C TYR A 148 25.18 18.79 1.32
N ILE A 149 24.39 17.72 1.31
CA ILE A 149 23.74 17.21 0.07
C ILE A 149 22.22 17.43 0.05
N GLY A 150 21.63 17.89 1.15
CA GLY A 150 20.16 17.90 1.29
C GLY A 150 19.45 18.77 0.27
N ILE A 151 19.96 19.96 0.00
CA ILE A 151 19.37 20.88 -0.98
C ILE A 151 19.46 20.29 -2.39
N ASP A 152 20.64 19.80 -2.78
CA ASP A 152 20.83 19.19 -4.11
C ASP A 152 19.94 17.96 -4.29
N LEU A 153 19.76 17.17 -3.23
CA LEU A 153 18.87 16.00 -3.23
C LEU A 153 17.41 16.40 -3.43
N VAL A 154 16.95 17.45 -2.76
CA VAL A 154 15.59 17.98 -2.91
C VAL A 154 15.35 18.49 -4.33
N GLU A 155 16.25 19.31 -4.87
CA GLU A 155 16.16 19.81 -6.23
C GLU A 155 16.25 18.68 -7.27
N TRP A 156 17.06 17.67 -7.01
CA TRP A 156 17.11 16.48 -7.85
C TRP A 156 15.79 15.71 -7.85
N ILE A 157 15.12 15.54 -6.69
CA ILE A 157 13.80 14.89 -6.60
C ILE A 157 12.75 15.71 -7.33
N TRP A 158 12.74 17.03 -7.12
CA TRP A 158 11.80 17.93 -7.79
C TRP A 158 12.04 18.01 -9.31
N GLY A 159 13.31 17.90 -9.74
CA GLY A 159 13.71 18.12 -11.13
C GLY A 159 13.74 19.58 -11.54
N GLY A 160 13.90 20.47 -10.55
CA GLY A 160 13.93 21.91 -10.67
C GLY A 160 13.99 22.56 -9.30
N PHE A 161 13.72 23.84 -9.21
CA PHE A 161 13.83 24.62 -7.96
C PHE A 161 12.55 24.56 -7.09
N SER A 162 11.50 23.89 -7.57
CA SER A 162 10.24 23.74 -6.85
C SER A 162 9.51 22.48 -7.32
N VAL A 163 8.51 22.05 -6.53
CA VAL A 163 7.55 21.01 -6.95
C VAL A 163 6.76 21.52 -8.15
N ASP A 164 6.85 20.82 -9.29
CA ASP A 164 6.21 21.21 -10.54
C ASP A 164 6.04 19.99 -11.47
N LYS A 165 5.82 20.23 -12.75
CA LYS A 165 5.62 19.23 -13.81
C LYS A 165 6.64 18.08 -13.78
N ALA A 166 7.92 18.38 -13.62
CA ALA A 166 8.97 17.37 -13.56
C ALA A 166 8.78 16.43 -12.34
N THR A 167 8.41 16.97 -11.19
CA THR A 167 8.09 16.19 -9.99
C THR A 167 6.90 15.29 -10.22
N LEU A 168 5.80 15.82 -10.76
CA LEU A 168 4.58 15.07 -11.03
C LEU A 168 4.81 13.89 -11.97
N THR A 169 5.55 14.13 -13.07
CA THR A 169 5.87 13.08 -14.05
C THR A 169 6.74 11.98 -13.43
N ARG A 170 7.75 12.34 -12.64
CA ARG A 170 8.59 11.35 -11.92
C ARG A 170 7.80 10.55 -10.92
N PHE A 171 6.93 11.21 -10.15
CA PHE A 171 6.09 10.53 -9.16
C PHE A 171 5.09 9.59 -9.81
N PHE A 172 4.53 9.94 -10.96
CA PHE A 172 3.72 9.01 -11.74
C PHE A 172 4.52 7.77 -12.15
N ALA A 173 5.72 7.93 -12.67
CA ALA A 173 6.57 6.82 -13.05
C ALA A 173 6.92 5.90 -11.85
N PHE A 174 7.29 6.48 -10.71
CA PHE A 174 7.59 5.72 -9.50
C PHE A 174 6.34 5.03 -8.93
N HIS A 175 5.22 5.74 -8.85
CA HIS A 175 3.97 5.16 -8.37
C HIS A 175 3.51 3.98 -9.24
N PHE A 176 3.74 4.05 -10.54
CA PHE A 176 3.37 2.99 -11.45
C PHE A 176 4.25 1.74 -11.31
N ILE A 177 5.57 1.91 -11.14
CA ILE A 177 6.52 0.77 -11.10
C ILE A 177 6.64 0.12 -9.71
N LEU A 178 6.58 0.89 -8.63
CA LEU A 178 6.81 0.42 -7.27
C LEU A 178 5.89 -0.74 -6.84
N PRO A 179 4.58 -0.80 -7.18
CA PRO A 179 3.73 -1.94 -6.85
C PRO A 179 4.22 -3.28 -7.40
N PHE A 180 4.87 -3.29 -8.56
CA PHE A 180 5.46 -4.50 -9.13
C PHE A 180 6.74 -4.91 -8.39
N ILE A 181 7.54 -3.93 -7.94
CA ILE A 181 8.68 -4.18 -7.05
C ILE A 181 8.19 -4.72 -5.70
N ILE A 182 7.12 -4.15 -5.12
CA ILE A 182 6.47 -4.66 -3.90
C ILE A 182 6.02 -6.11 -4.10
N SER A 183 5.44 -6.45 -5.26
CA SER A 183 5.03 -7.83 -5.55
C SER A 183 6.20 -8.81 -5.55
N ALA A 184 7.34 -8.43 -6.13
CA ALA A 184 8.56 -9.23 -6.09
C ALA A 184 9.12 -9.36 -4.66
N LEU A 185 9.18 -8.26 -3.90
CA LEU A 185 9.62 -8.27 -2.51
C LEU A 185 8.68 -9.10 -1.61
N ALA A 186 7.37 -9.06 -1.85
CA ALA A 186 6.40 -9.87 -1.14
C ALA A 186 6.62 -11.37 -1.40
N ALA A 187 6.97 -11.76 -2.63
CA ALA A 187 7.36 -13.14 -2.93
C ALA A 187 8.63 -13.56 -2.16
N VAL A 188 9.64 -12.69 -2.06
CA VAL A 188 10.85 -12.95 -1.25
C VAL A 188 10.50 -13.03 0.24
N HIS A 189 9.61 -12.16 0.74
CA HIS A 189 9.13 -12.19 2.13
C HIS A 189 8.45 -13.53 2.47
N LEU A 190 7.60 -14.04 1.57
CA LEU A 190 6.97 -15.35 1.70
C LEU A 190 7.98 -16.50 1.61
N LEU A 191 8.99 -16.38 0.74
CA LEU A 191 10.05 -17.38 0.64
C LEU A 191 10.74 -17.59 2.00
N PHE A 192 11.16 -16.50 2.65
CA PHE A 192 11.80 -16.59 3.97
C PHE A 192 10.84 -17.06 5.07
N LEU A 193 9.56 -16.67 4.98
CA LEU A 193 8.54 -17.16 5.90
C LEU A 193 8.35 -18.68 5.77
N HIS A 194 8.35 -19.22 4.56
CA HIS A 194 8.18 -20.65 4.32
C HIS A 194 9.40 -21.47 4.76
N GLU A 195 10.59 -20.87 4.78
CA GLU A 195 11.81 -21.52 5.27
C GLU A 195 11.75 -21.76 6.78
N THR A 196 11.28 -20.78 7.55
CA THR A 196 11.18 -20.86 9.02
C THR A 196 9.84 -21.40 9.52
N GLY A 197 8.78 -21.27 8.71
CA GLY A 197 7.39 -21.46 9.13
C GLY A 197 6.85 -20.26 9.91
N SER A 198 5.54 -20.24 10.10
CA SER A 198 4.86 -19.19 10.87
C SER A 198 5.09 -19.36 12.38
N ASN A 199 5.26 -18.23 13.07
CA ASN A 199 5.19 -18.19 14.53
C ASN A 199 3.74 -18.46 15.00
N ASN A 200 3.54 -18.63 16.29
CA ASN A 200 2.24 -18.89 16.92
C ASN A 200 2.05 -18.03 18.19
N PRO A 201 0.80 -17.91 18.71
CA PRO A 201 0.52 -17.05 19.86
C PRO A 201 1.23 -17.44 21.16
N SER A 202 1.60 -18.69 21.32
CA SER A 202 2.27 -19.16 22.55
C SER A 202 3.78 -18.91 22.55
N GLY A 203 4.37 -18.64 21.37
CA GLY A 203 5.83 -18.51 21.19
C GLY A 203 6.60 -19.82 21.34
N MET A 204 5.92 -20.94 21.57
CA MET A 204 6.55 -22.27 21.65
C MET A 204 6.75 -22.87 20.27
N VAL A 205 7.72 -23.79 20.16
CA VAL A 205 7.93 -24.57 18.93
C VAL A 205 6.70 -25.43 18.67
N SER A 206 6.12 -25.31 17.49
CA SER A 206 4.85 -25.97 17.11
C SER A 206 5.04 -27.20 16.21
N ASP A 207 6.25 -27.74 16.08
CA ASP A 207 6.53 -28.84 15.15
C ASP A 207 5.74 -30.11 15.41
N SER A 208 5.35 -30.35 16.67
CA SER A 208 4.52 -31.48 17.08
C SER A 208 3.03 -31.28 16.84
N ASP A 209 2.57 -30.06 16.54
CA ASP A 209 1.15 -29.72 16.38
C ASP A 209 0.95 -28.74 15.22
N LYS A 210 1.22 -29.23 14.01
CA LYS A 210 0.93 -28.53 12.77
C LYS A 210 -0.17 -29.22 11.99
N ILE A 211 -0.99 -28.42 11.31
CA ILE A 211 -2.02 -28.88 10.39
C ILE A 211 -1.75 -28.35 8.98
N PRO A 212 -2.21 -29.00 7.90
CA PRO A 212 -2.16 -28.43 6.57
C PRO A 212 -2.88 -27.09 6.50
N PHE A 213 -2.36 -26.16 5.72
CA PHE A 213 -2.99 -24.83 5.57
C PHE A 213 -4.40 -24.93 5.00
N HIS A 214 -4.59 -25.75 3.98
CA HIS A 214 -5.93 -26.06 3.45
C HIS A 214 -6.52 -27.32 4.12
N PRO A 215 -7.82 -27.33 4.50
CA PRO A 215 -8.83 -26.30 4.22
C PRO A 215 -8.99 -25.23 5.32
N TYR A 216 -8.54 -25.49 6.55
CA TYR A 216 -8.91 -24.68 7.71
C TYR A 216 -8.46 -23.20 7.55
N TYR A 217 -7.19 -22.94 7.29
CA TYR A 217 -6.68 -21.58 7.16
C TYR A 217 -7.08 -20.91 5.86
N THR A 218 -7.30 -21.66 4.80
CA THR A 218 -7.89 -21.13 3.56
C THR A 218 -9.28 -20.55 3.81
N ILE A 219 -10.15 -21.27 4.54
CA ILE A 219 -11.50 -20.80 4.88
C ILE A 219 -11.41 -19.59 5.82
N LYS A 220 -10.49 -19.61 6.78
CA LYS A 220 -10.26 -18.51 7.71
C LYS A 220 -9.79 -17.24 7.00
N ASP A 221 -8.91 -17.36 6.01
CA ASP A 221 -8.46 -16.26 5.18
C ASP A 221 -9.59 -15.70 4.28
N ILE A 222 -10.40 -16.57 3.68
CA ILE A 222 -11.59 -16.15 2.92
C ILE A 222 -12.57 -15.37 3.79
N ARG A 223 -12.79 -15.80 5.04
CA ARG A 223 -13.61 -15.03 5.98
C ARG A 223 -13.03 -13.63 6.25
N GLY A 224 -11.73 -13.54 6.46
CA GLY A 224 -11.03 -12.25 6.63
C GLY A 224 -11.20 -11.36 5.39
N LEU A 225 -11.04 -11.93 4.21
CA LEU A 225 -11.25 -11.26 2.94
C LEU A 225 -12.68 -10.70 2.81
N LEU A 226 -13.69 -11.48 3.14
CA LEU A 226 -15.09 -11.02 3.07
C LEU A 226 -15.34 -9.84 4.01
N VAL A 227 -14.79 -9.86 5.23
CA VAL A 227 -14.88 -8.74 6.19
C VAL A 227 -14.16 -7.50 5.64
N LEU A 228 -12.96 -7.65 5.07
CA LEU A 228 -12.21 -6.55 4.47
C LEU A 228 -12.99 -5.92 3.30
N ILE A 229 -13.50 -6.73 2.38
CA ILE A 229 -14.28 -6.24 1.23
C ILE A 229 -15.55 -5.54 1.72
N LEU A 230 -16.27 -6.11 2.69
CA LEU A 230 -17.46 -5.47 3.26
C LEU A 230 -17.13 -4.09 3.84
N ALA A 231 -16.09 -3.99 4.67
CA ALA A 231 -15.67 -2.72 5.26
C ALA A 231 -15.28 -1.68 4.20
N LEU A 232 -14.49 -2.09 3.20
CA LEU A 232 -14.09 -1.23 2.10
C LEU A 232 -15.28 -0.77 1.25
N MET A 233 -16.21 -1.67 0.93
CA MET A 233 -17.41 -1.32 0.16
C MET A 233 -18.35 -0.40 0.92
N LEU A 234 -18.48 -0.54 2.25
CA LEU A 234 -19.23 0.39 3.08
C LEU A 234 -18.63 1.81 3.02
N LEU A 235 -17.31 1.94 3.07
CA LEU A 235 -16.64 3.23 2.89
C LEU A 235 -16.89 3.79 1.49
N VAL A 236 -16.61 3.02 0.46
CA VAL A 236 -16.69 3.48 -0.95
C VAL A 236 -18.10 3.89 -1.36
N LEU A 237 -19.13 3.17 -0.90
CA LEU A 237 -20.51 3.41 -1.33
C LEU A 237 -21.26 4.43 -0.46
N PHE A 238 -20.93 4.55 0.83
CA PHE A 238 -21.71 5.35 1.76
C PHE A 238 -20.94 6.53 2.36
N SER A 239 -19.61 6.48 2.41
CA SER A 239 -18.79 7.55 2.99
C SER A 239 -17.41 7.63 2.30
N PRO A 240 -17.37 7.83 0.96
CA PRO A 240 -16.13 7.73 0.17
C PRO A 240 -15.05 8.73 0.59
N ASP A 241 -15.44 9.87 1.13
CA ASP A 241 -14.57 11.00 1.49
C ASP A 241 -14.15 11.00 2.97
N LEU A 242 -14.62 10.02 3.76
CA LEU A 242 -14.41 9.98 5.23
C LEU A 242 -12.91 9.99 5.60
N LEU A 243 -12.08 9.33 4.81
CA LEU A 243 -10.64 9.19 5.04
C LEU A 243 -9.82 10.15 4.16
N GLY A 244 -10.46 11.05 3.42
CA GLY A 244 -9.82 12.05 2.57
C GLY A 244 -9.71 13.42 3.24
N ASP A 245 -8.93 14.31 2.64
CA ASP A 245 -8.88 15.72 3.03
C ASP A 245 -9.66 16.56 2.02
N PRO A 246 -10.60 17.42 2.47
CA PRO A 246 -11.43 18.25 1.59
C PRO A 246 -10.63 19.25 0.77
N ASP A 247 -9.48 19.73 1.25
CA ASP A 247 -8.65 20.66 0.51
C ASP A 247 -8.05 20.02 -0.76
N ASN A 248 -8.02 18.68 -0.85
CA ASN A 248 -7.56 17.99 -2.05
C ASN A 248 -8.58 17.94 -3.20
N TYR A 249 -9.80 18.45 -2.98
CA TYR A 249 -10.81 18.71 -4.03
C TYR A 249 -10.68 20.10 -4.68
N ILE A 250 -9.68 20.89 -4.25
CA ILE A 250 -9.33 22.18 -4.83
C ILE A 250 -8.06 21.99 -5.66
N PRO A 251 -7.99 22.47 -6.93
CA PRO A 251 -6.76 22.40 -7.73
C PRO A 251 -5.58 23.02 -7.02
N ALA A 252 -4.39 22.45 -7.22
CA ALA A 252 -3.16 22.94 -6.61
C ALA A 252 -2.91 24.41 -6.95
N ASN A 253 -2.67 25.22 -5.92
CA ASN A 253 -2.28 26.63 -6.04
C ASN A 253 -0.99 26.86 -5.23
N PRO A 254 0.15 27.08 -5.90
CA PRO A 254 1.43 27.30 -5.21
C PRO A 254 1.51 28.63 -4.47
N LEU A 255 0.57 29.56 -4.70
CA LEU A 255 0.54 30.87 -4.06
C LEU A 255 -0.33 30.93 -2.80
N ASN A 256 -1.07 29.85 -2.49
CA ASN A 256 -1.98 29.80 -1.36
C ASN A 256 -1.82 28.49 -0.59
N THR A 257 -1.16 28.57 0.57
CA THR A 257 -0.96 27.40 1.44
C THR A 257 -2.25 27.04 2.18
N PRO A 258 -2.67 25.77 2.19
CA PRO A 258 -3.81 25.32 2.99
C PRO A 258 -3.58 25.59 4.49
N PRO A 259 -4.64 25.95 5.25
CA PRO A 259 -4.49 26.29 6.66
C PRO A 259 -4.06 25.09 7.53
N HIS A 260 -4.34 23.87 7.11
CA HIS A 260 -4.07 22.65 7.85
C HIS A 260 -3.43 21.60 6.96
N ILE A 261 -2.11 21.65 6.81
CA ILE A 261 -1.35 20.54 6.19
C ILE A 261 -1.16 19.45 7.25
N LYS A 262 -1.71 18.26 6.98
CA LYS A 262 -1.64 17.10 7.88
C LYS A 262 -0.69 16.05 7.33
N PRO A 263 0.03 15.31 8.21
CA PRO A 263 0.70 14.07 7.81
C PRO A 263 -0.33 13.03 7.32
N GLU A 264 0.04 12.30 6.28
CA GLU A 264 -0.70 11.13 5.80
C GLU A 264 -0.07 9.83 6.38
N TRP A 265 -0.47 8.67 5.87
CA TRP A 265 -0.01 7.37 6.38
C TRP A 265 1.44 7.26 6.79
#